data_3241f6906bd2a2b58715d255abb1bd43
#
_entry.id   3241f6906bd2a2b58715d255abb1bd43
#
_cell.length_a   1.000
_cell.length_b   1.000
_cell.length_c   1.000
_cell.angle_alpha   90.00
_cell.angle_beta   90.00
_cell.angle_gamma   90.00
#
_symmetry.space_group_name_H-M   'P 1'
#
loop_
_entity.id
_entity.type
_entity.pdbx_description
1 polymer ?
#
loop_
_entity_poly.entity_id
_entity_poly.type
_entity_poly.pdbx_seq_one_letter_code
_entity_poly.pdbx_strand_id
1 'polypeptide(L)'
;EGKSFPYVFNIGTGCPWTSLFKKSLIDENKLEFMALSRSNDIYFVNMALVLAKRITMLPEVLVNYRQRSTSLQANNTKTPWDWYEALKAIRDKLKELDLYDTVETSFKNLAFGVNIYNLCSLKVGEAFCEIYERLNSEIFAEFELDDFTEEECYSYNGAKYQIYMQMKECSAVEYLFRQAQEMKEWQ
;
A
#
# COMPACT_ATOMS: atom_id res chain seq x y z
N GLU A 1 18.09 -12.76 -2.74
CA GLU A 1 17.86 -11.69 -1.77
C GLU A 1 16.35 -11.48 -1.56
N GLY A 2 15.53 -11.29 -2.59
CA GLY A 2 14.11 -11.01 -2.41
C GLY A 2 13.39 -12.01 -1.50
N LYS A 3 13.50 -13.31 -1.78
CA LYS A 3 12.83 -14.38 -1.01
C LYS A 3 13.32 -14.55 0.43
N SER A 4 14.54 -14.13 0.73
CA SER A 4 15.18 -14.27 2.04
C SER A 4 15.35 -12.94 2.76
N PHE A 5 14.80 -11.85 2.21
CA PHE A 5 14.92 -10.52 2.76
C PHE A 5 13.60 -10.10 3.41
N PRO A 6 13.50 -10.12 4.75
CA PRO A 6 12.23 -9.90 5.45
C PRO A 6 11.66 -8.48 5.27
N TYR A 7 12.43 -7.54 4.74
CA TYR A 7 12.01 -6.14 4.51
C TYR A 7 11.79 -5.80 3.03
N VAL A 8 11.63 -6.80 2.18
CA VAL A 8 11.68 -6.67 0.72
C VAL A 8 10.70 -5.65 0.14
N PHE A 9 9.50 -5.53 0.70
CA PHE A 9 8.50 -4.57 0.21
C PHE A 9 8.73 -3.12 0.67
N ASN A 10 9.75 -2.90 1.49
CA ASN A 10 10.00 -1.62 2.14
C ASN A 10 11.28 -0.93 1.63
N ILE A 11 11.97 -1.54 0.66
CA ILE A 11 13.20 -1.00 0.08
C ILE A 11 13.00 -0.11 -1.14
N GLY A 12 11.77 0.03 -1.63
CA GLY A 12 11.47 0.80 -2.82
C GLY A 12 10.06 1.36 -2.81
N THR A 13 9.76 2.14 -3.82
CA THR A 13 8.39 2.59 -4.08
C THR A 13 7.68 1.57 -4.96
N GLY A 14 6.35 1.45 -4.84
CA GLY A 14 5.54 0.61 -5.73
C GLY A 14 5.49 1.09 -7.19
N CYS A 15 6.33 2.06 -7.57
CA CYS A 15 6.30 2.70 -8.88
C CYS A 15 7.28 2.02 -9.85
N PRO A 16 6.82 1.42 -10.96
CA PRO A 16 7.70 0.69 -11.88
C PRO A 16 8.69 1.59 -12.62
N TRP A 17 8.38 2.88 -12.83
CA TRP A 17 9.27 3.83 -13.50
C TRP A 17 10.51 4.23 -12.69
N THR A 18 10.59 3.85 -11.43
CA THR A 18 11.78 4.02 -10.58
C THR A 18 12.70 2.80 -10.59
N SER A 19 12.40 1.78 -11.40
CA SER A 19 13.08 0.50 -11.35
C SER A 19 13.44 -0.01 -12.75
N LEU A 20 14.55 -0.75 -12.82
CA LEU A 20 14.94 -1.53 -13.99
C LEU A 20 14.83 -3.02 -13.66
N PHE A 21 14.04 -3.73 -14.41
CA PHE A 21 13.80 -5.16 -14.22
C PHE A 21 14.56 -5.97 -15.27
N LYS A 22 15.29 -7.00 -14.81
CA LYS A 22 15.91 -7.94 -15.73
C LYS A 22 14.80 -8.69 -16.48
N LYS A 23 14.86 -8.72 -17.83
CA LYS A 23 13.82 -9.36 -18.63
C LYS A 23 13.61 -10.83 -18.27
N SER A 24 14.69 -11.57 -18.00
CA SER A 24 14.58 -12.97 -17.59
C SER A 24 13.82 -13.16 -16.26
N LEU A 25 13.89 -12.20 -15.31
CA LEU A 25 13.08 -12.24 -14.09
C LEU A 25 11.59 -12.19 -14.40
N ILE A 26 11.20 -11.32 -15.35
CA ILE A 26 9.82 -11.17 -15.78
C ILE A 26 9.34 -12.43 -16.50
N ASP A 27 10.10 -12.89 -17.50
CA ASP A 27 9.72 -14.01 -18.36
C ASP A 27 9.64 -15.35 -17.58
N GLU A 28 10.66 -15.63 -16.74
CA GLU A 28 10.73 -16.86 -15.94
C GLU A 28 9.60 -16.97 -14.91
N ASN A 29 9.19 -15.83 -14.33
CA ASN A 29 8.15 -15.79 -13.31
C ASN A 29 6.78 -15.36 -13.87
N LYS A 30 6.67 -15.15 -15.19
CA LYS A 30 5.43 -14.71 -15.87
C LYS A 30 4.77 -13.51 -15.19
N LEU A 31 5.60 -12.52 -14.85
CA LEU A 31 5.12 -11.32 -14.17
C LEU A 31 4.39 -10.41 -15.14
N GLU A 32 3.17 -10.06 -14.82
CA GLU A 32 2.31 -9.18 -15.60
C GLU A 32 1.69 -8.10 -14.71
N PHE A 33 1.35 -6.97 -15.32
CA PHE A 33 0.52 -5.97 -14.66
C PHE A 33 -0.91 -6.49 -14.55
N MET A 34 -1.55 -6.24 -13.42
CA MET A 34 -2.95 -6.63 -13.25
C MET A 34 -3.86 -5.83 -14.18
N ALA A 35 -4.95 -6.44 -14.65
CA ALA A 35 -5.97 -5.79 -15.47
C ALA A 35 -6.88 -4.89 -14.60
N LEU A 36 -6.28 -3.95 -13.88
CA LEU A 36 -6.95 -2.96 -13.03
C LEU A 36 -6.83 -1.57 -13.63
N SER A 37 -7.82 -0.73 -13.41
CA SER A 37 -7.81 0.65 -13.90
C SER A 37 -6.79 1.53 -13.18
N ARG A 38 -6.49 1.19 -11.92
CA ARG A 38 -5.49 1.84 -11.04
C ARG A 38 -4.74 0.77 -10.25
N SER A 39 -3.62 1.16 -9.63
CA SER A 39 -2.85 0.25 -8.77
C SER A 39 -2.43 -1.07 -9.44
N ASN A 40 -2.49 -1.12 -10.77
CA ASN A 40 -2.14 -2.28 -11.59
C ASN A 40 -0.65 -2.65 -11.50
N ASP A 41 0.17 -1.70 -11.07
CA ASP A 41 1.61 -1.83 -10.89
C ASP A 41 2.00 -2.41 -9.51
N ILE A 42 1.15 -2.28 -8.50
CA ILE A 42 1.44 -2.75 -7.13
C ILE A 42 1.84 -4.23 -7.13
N TYR A 43 1.03 -5.07 -7.76
CA TYR A 43 1.33 -6.50 -7.85
C TYR A 43 2.66 -6.78 -8.57
N PHE A 44 2.83 -6.22 -9.77
CA PHE A 44 4.01 -6.45 -10.61
C PHE A 44 5.30 -6.07 -9.88
N VAL A 45 5.36 -4.86 -9.32
CA VAL A 45 6.58 -4.35 -8.67
C VAL A 45 6.91 -5.18 -7.43
N ASN A 46 5.93 -5.45 -6.57
CA ASN A 46 6.18 -6.18 -5.33
C ASN A 46 6.52 -7.66 -5.59
N MET A 47 5.89 -8.30 -6.56
CA MET A 47 6.28 -9.66 -6.95
C MET A 47 7.66 -9.69 -7.61
N ALA A 48 8.02 -8.70 -8.40
CA ALA A 48 9.38 -8.60 -8.95
C ALA A 48 10.43 -8.43 -7.85
N LEU A 49 10.15 -7.65 -6.80
CA LEU A 49 11.05 -7.48 -5.64
C LEU A 49 11.26 -8.80 -4.89
N VAL A 50 10.19 -9.48 -4.51
CA VAL A 50 10.29 -10.73 -3.71
C VAL A 50 10.93 -11.87 -4.48
N LEU A 51 10.73 -11.94 -5.80
CA LEU A 51 11.29 -12.98 -6.66
C LEU A 51 12.71 -12.68 -7.16
N ALA A 52 13.18 -11.45 -6.98
CA ALA A 52 14.52 -11.06 -7.41
C ALA A 52 15.60 -11.80 -6.62
N LYS A 53 16.57 -12.36 -7.34
CA LYS A 53 17.76 -12.99 -6.74
C LYS A 53 18.76 -11.96 -6.19
N ARG A 54 18.76 -10.76 -6.77
CA ARG A 54 19.64 -9.66 -6.39
C ARG A 54 18.97 -8.32 -6.68
N ILE A 55 19.01 -7.44 -5.71
CA ILE A 55 18.47 -6.08 -5.78
C ILE A 55 19.63 -5.11 -5.54
N THR A 56 19.69 -4.06 -6.35
CA THR A 56 20.68 -2.98 -6.19
C THR A 56 19.95 -1.65 -6.24
N MET A 57 20.30 -0.73 -5.36
CA MET A 57 19.76 0.62 -5.33
C MET A 57 20.81 1.61 -5.84
N LEU A 58 20.38 2.61 -6.60
CA LEU A 58 21.18 3.73 -7.05
C LEU A 58 20.77 4.99 -6.27
N PRO A 59 21.70 5.76 -5.71
CA PRO A 59 21.39 6.97 -4.95
C PRO A 59 21.04 8.17 -5.83
N GLU A 60 21.25 8.07 -7.13
CA GLU A 60 21.04 9.18 -8.07
C GLU A 60 19.55 9.40 -8.35
N VAL A 61 19.16 10.68 -8.43
CA VAL A 61 17.81 11.07 -8.87
C VAL A 61 17.75 11.02 -10.39
N LEU A 62 17.15 9.96 -10.92
CA LEU A 62 17.05 9.71 -12.36
C LEU A 62 15.67 10.06 -12.95
N VAL A 63 14.65 10.25 -12.11
CA VAL A 63 13.26 10.47 -12.53
C VAL A 63 12.66 11.65 -11.79
N ASN A 64 12.02 12.56 -12.54
CA ASN A 64 11.22 13.64 -11.99
C ASN A 64 9.73 13.33 -12.15
N TYR A 65 9.04 13.14 -11.03
CA TYR A 65 7.61 12.87 -11.03
C TYR A 65 6.79 14.14 -11.15
N ARG A 66 6.13 14.33 -12.31
CA ARG A 66 5.26 15.49 -12.55
C ARG A 66 3.86 15.26 -11.96
N GLN A 67 3.50 16.06 -10.99
CA GLN A 67 2.14 16.08 -10.45
C GLN A 67 1.20 16.92 -11.32
N ARG A 68 0.00 16.40 -11.58
CA ARG A 68 -1.07 17.10 -12.33
C ARG A 68 -2.41 16.84 -11.66
N SER A 69 -3.29 17.85 -11.66
CA SER A 69 -4.67 17.73 -11.15
C SER A 69 -5.54 16.74 -11.94
N THR A 70 -5.16 16.45 -13.19
CA THR A 70 -5.85 15.51 -14.09
C THR A 70 -5.24 14.11 -14.06
N SER A 71 -4.32 13.80 -13.14
CA SER A 71 -3.70 12.48 -13.04
C SER A 71 -4.72 11.41 -12.60
N LEU A 72 -4.41 10.14 -12.86
CA LEU A 72 -5.23 9.01 -12.37
C LEU A 72 -5.40 9.05 -10.85
N GLN A 73 -4.40 9.52 -10.12
CA GLN A 73 -4.44 9.72 -8.67
C GLN A 73 -5.52 10.73 -8.24
N ALA A 74 -5.84 11.73 -9.07
CA ALA A 74 -6.86 12.73 -8.76
C ALA A 74 -8.31 12.21 -8.89
N ASN A 75 -8.51 11.01 -9.48
CA ASN A 75 -9.81 10.41 -9.78
C ASN A 75 -10.03 9.05 -9.09
N ASN A 76 -9.49 8.88 -7.89
CA ASN A 76 -9.49 7.61 -7.17
C ASN A 76 -10.87 7.13 -6.67
N THR A 77 -11.89 7.96 -6.70
CA THR A 77 -13.27 7.60 -6.33
C THR A 77 -13.97 6.66 -7.31
N LYS A 78 -13.49 6.54 -8.57
CA LYS A 78 -14.13 5.71 -9.60
C LYS A 78 -13.83 4.23 -9.48
N THR A 79 -12.66 3.87 -8.98
CA THR A 79 -12.20 2.49 -8.77
C THR A 79 -11.56 2.40 -7.40
N PRO A 80 -12.37 2.54 -6.34
CA PRO A 80 -11.85 2.72 -4.99
C PRO A 80 -11.24 1.44 -4.40
N TRP A 81 -11.41 0.27 -5.05
CA TRP A 81 -10.99 -1.03 -4.54
C TRP A 81 -9.85 -1.70 -5.32
N ASP A 82 -9.35 -1.10 -6.41
CA ASP A 82 -8.29 -1.69 -7.24
C ASP A 82 -7.01 -2.02 -6.44
N TRP A 83 -6.63 -1.18 -5.50
CA TRP A 83 -5.47 -1.41 -4.63
C TRP A 83 -5.68 -2.59 -3.67
N TYR A 84 -6.89 -2.81 -3.20
CA TYR A 84 -7.25 -3.92 -2.33
C TYR A 84 -7.14 -5.26 -3.08
N GLU A 85 -7.65 -5.33 -4.31
CA GLU A 85 -7.49 -6.50 -5.16
C GLU A 85 -6.01 -6.81 -5.47
N ALA A 86 -5.19 -5.77 -5.66
CA ALA A 86 -3.76 -5.95 -5.86
C ALA A 86 -3.06 -6.53 -4.60
N LEU A 87 -3.39 -6.04 -3.40
CA LEU A 87 -2.85 -6.57 -2.15
C LEU A 87 -3.26 -8.02 -1.89
N LYS A 88 -4.52 -8.37 -2.16
CA LYS A 88 -5.00 -9.76 -2.08
C LYS A 88 -4.20 -10.67 -3.00
N ALA A 89 -4.05 -10.27 -4.26
CA ALA A 89 -3.30 -11.05 -5.24
C ALA A 89 -1.84 -11.27 -4.82
N ILE A 90 -1.19 -10.26 -4.20
CA ILE A 90 0.17 -10.42 -3.65
C ILE A 90 0.16 -11.44 -2.52
N ARG A 91 -0.72 -11.29 -1.51
CA ARG A 91 -0.82 -12.20 -0.36
C ARG A 91 -1.04 -13.63 -0.81
N ASP A 92 -2.01 -13.84 -1.68
CA ASP A 92 -2.39 -15.16 -2.15
C ASP A 92 -1.24 -15.81 -2.95
N LYS A 93 -0.52 -15.02 -3.76
CA LYS A 93 0.66 -15.50 -4.48
C LYS A 93 1.84 -15.80 -3.56
N LEU A 94 2.05 -15.02 -2.52
CA LEU A 94 3.07 -15.31 -1.50
C LEU A 94 2.76 -16.62 -0.76
N LYS A 95 1.49 -16.88 -0.42
CA LYS A 95 1.05 -18.14 0.20
C LYS A 95 1.20 -19.32 -0.77
N GLU A 96 0.83 -19.18 -2.04
CA GLU A 96 1.03 -20.20 -3.08
C GLU A 96 2.51 -20.61 -3.25
N LEU A 97 3.42 -19.65 -3.06
CA LEU A 97 4.87 -19.85 -3.23
C LEU A 97 5.59 -20.22 -1.92
N ASP A 98 4.88 -20.44 -0.81
CA ASP A 98 5.44 -20.68 0.53
C ASP A 98 6.44 -19.58 0.98
N LEU A 99 6.15 -18.32 0.60
CA LEU A 99 6.99 -17.16 0.93
C LEU A 99 6.40 -16.24 1.98
N TYR A 100 5.08 -16.38 2.28
CA TYR A 100 4.36 -15.45 3.13
C TYR A 100 5.02 -15.29 4.50
N ASP A 101 5.29 -16.39 5.21
CA ASP A 101 5.85 -16.38 6.55
C ASP A 101 7.24 -15.69 6.61
N THR A 102 8.01 -15.78 5.53
CA THR A 102 9.33 -15.14 5.46
C THR A 102 9.24 -13.62 5.36
N VAL A 103 8.21 -13.10 4.71
CA VAL A 103 8.05 -11.67 4.42
C VAL A 103 6.80 -11.06 5.07
N GLU A 104 6.17 -11.77 5.99
CA GLU A 104 4.90 -11.41 6.63
C GLU A 104 4.92 -9.98 7.19
N THR A 105 5.90 -9.65 8.04
CA THR A 105 6.01 -8.30 8.62
C THR A 105 6.16 -7.22 7.55
N SER A 106 6.94 -7.50 6.49
CA SER A 106 7.10 -6.57 5.37
C SER A 106 5.81 -6.42 4.58
N PHE A 107 5.08 -7.52 4.36
CA PHE A 107 3.79 -7.49 3.69
C PHE A 107 2.72 -6.76 4.52
N LYS A 108 2.65 -7.00 5.83
CA LYS A 108 1.76 -6.26 6.74
C LYS A 108 2.03 -4.76 6.67
N ASN A 109 3.28 -4.33 6.69
CA ASN A 109 3.64 -2.92 6.54
C ASN A 109 3.29 -2.35 5.15
N LEU A 110 3.44 -3.13 4.08
CA LEU A 110 2.98 -2.74 2.74
C LEU A 110 1.46 -2.57 2.73
N ALA A 111 0.72 -3.58 3.18
CA ALA A 111 -0.74 -3.58 3.21
C ALA A 111 -1.27 -2.42 4.06
N PHE A 112 -0.72 -2.24 5.26
CA PHE A 112 -1.03 -1.13 6.14
C PHE A 112 -0.81 0.23 5.45
N GLY A 113 0.40 0.43 4.90
CA GLY A 113 0.78 1.68 4.25
C GLY A 113 -0.09 2.02 3.04
N VAL A 114 -0.44 1.03 2.22
CA VAL A 114 -1.29 1.18 1.03
C VAL A 114 -2.75 1.46 1.41
N ASN A 115 -3.28 0.76 2.40
CA ASN A 115 -4.64 0.95 2.91
C ASN A 115 -4.87 2.40 3.38
N ILE A 116 -4.04 2.87 4.30
CA ILE A 116 -4.17 4.22 4.85
C ILE A 116 -3.87 5.29 3.78
N TYR A 117 -2.86 5.08 2.91
CA TYR A 117 -2.58 6.00 1.81
C TYR A 117 -3.79 6.18 0.89
N ASN A 118 -4.45 5.09 0.50
CA ASN A 118 -5.60 5.18 -0.39
C ASN A 118 -6.80 5.85 0.28
N LEU A 119 -7.07 5.56 1.55
CA LEU A 119 -8.08 6.29 2.33
C LEU A 119 -7.80 7.80 2.34
N CYS A 120 -6.59 8.20 2.73
CA CYS A 120 -6.20 9.62 2.83
C CYS A 120 -6.13 10.33 1.48
N SER A 121 -6.00 9.59 0.38
CA SER A 121 -5.99 10.17 -0.97
C SER A 121 -7.39 10.47 -1.53
N LEU A 122 -8.45 10.00 -0.86
CA LEU A 122 -9.83 10.27 -1.28
C LEU A 122 -10.25 11.66 -0.85
N LYS A 123 -11.13 12.26 -1.65
CA LYS A 123 -11.88 13.42 -1.22
C LYS A 123 -12.93 13.01 -0.19
N VAL A 124 -13.16 13.87 0.78
CA VAL A 124 -14.23 13.66 1.76
C VAL A 124 -15.57 13.51 1.04
N GLY A 125 -16.30 12.44 1.34
CA GLY A 125 -17.57 12.10 0.74
C GLY A 125 -17.96 10.65 1.03
N GLU A 126 -18.96 10.15 0.31
CA GLU A 126 -19.51 8.82 0.50
C GLU A 126 -18.44 7.71 0.35
N ALA A 127 -17.61 7.78 -0.69
CA ALA A 127 -16.54 6.81 -0.92
C ALA A 127 -15.49 6.79 0.20
N PHE A 128 -15.20 7.94 0.83
CA PHE A 128 -14.31 7.99 1.99
C PHE A 128 -14.93 7.26 3.17
N CYS A 129 -16.19 7.54 3.49
CA CYS A 129 -16.88 6.88 4.60
C CYS A 129 -17.01 5.38 4.38
N GLU A 130 -17.39 4.95 3.18
CA GLU A 130 -17.47 3.53 2.83
C GLU A 130 -16.14 2.80 3.05
N ILE A 131 -15.03 3.35 2.52
CA ILE A 131 -13.71 2.74 2.65
C ILE A 131 -13.25 2.73 4.10
N TYR A 132 -13.46 3.83 4.84
CA TYR A 132 -13.11 3.93 6.25
C TYR A 132 -13.78 2.82 7.08
N GLU A 133 -15.09 2.66 6.93
CA GLU A 133 -15.84 1.66 7.68
C GLU A 133 -15.43 0.23 7.27
N ARG A 134 -15.22 -0.04 5.98
CA ARG A 134 -14.76 -1.35 5.54
C ARG A 134 -13.33 -1.68 5.94
N LEU A 135 -12.44 -0.70 6.02
CA LEU A 135 -11.11 -0.91 6.57
C LEU A 135 -11.19 -1.42 8.00
N ASN A 136 -12.02 -0.78 8.83
CA ASN A 136 -12.16 -1.15 10.24
C ASN A 136 -12.91 -2.48 10.45
N SER A 137 -13.95 -2.74 9.66
CA SER A 137 -14.83 -3.89 9.90
C SER A 137 -14.34 -5.20 9.27
N GLU A 138 -13.55 -5.13 8.20
CA GLU A 138 -13.22 -6.29 7.37
C GLU A 138 -11.73 -6.35 6.99
N ILE A 139 -11.21 -5.26 6.39
CA ILE A 139 -9.95 -5.31 5.63
C ILE A 139 -8.75 -5.43 6.56
N PHE A 140 -8.76 -4.75 7.71
CA PHE A 140 -7.67 -4.89 8.67
C PHE A 140 -7.57 -6.32 9.21
N ALA A 141 -8.70 -6.95 9.53
CA ALA A 141 -8.73 -8.35 9.94
C ALA A 141 -8.22 -9.28 8.84
N GLU A 142 -8.65 -9.05 7.59
CA GLU A 142 -8.24 -9.88 6.46
C GLU A 142 -6.73 -9.85 6.19
N PHE A 143 -6.07 -8.71 6.44
CA PHE A 143 -4.62 -8.57 6.31
C PHE A 143 -3.88 -8.76 7.64
N GLU A 144 -4.55 -9.29 8.67
CA GLU A 144 -3.95 -9.55 9.98
C GLU A 144 -3.37 -8.27 10.62
N LEU A 145 -4.11 -7.14 10.48
CA LEU A 145 -3.73 -5.82 10.97
C LEU A 145 -4.55 -5.36 12.18
N ASP A 146 -5.49 -6.17 12.69
CA ASP A 146 -6.33 -5.76 13.82
C ASP A 146 -5.55 -5.45 15.09
N ASP A 147 -4.52 -6.23 15.35
CA ASP A 147 -3.62 -6.09 16.50
C ASP A 147 -2.24 -5.52 16.10
N PHE A 148 -2.16 -4.84 14.93
CA PHE A 148 -0.92 -4.27 14.43
C PHE A 148 -0.42 -3.18 15.37
N THR A 149 0.76 -3.40 15.95
CA THR A 149 1.34 -2.54 16.98
C THR A 149 2.27 -1.48 16.41
N GLU A 150 2.57 -0.44 17.21
CA GLU A 150 3.54 0.58 16.83
C GLU A 150 4.95 0.00 16.63
N GLU A 151 5.31 -1.04 17.39
CA GLU A 151 6.61 -1.72 17.29
C GLU A 151 6.76 -2.48 15.96
N GLU A 152 5.66 -3.03 15.43
CA GLU A 152 5.63 -3.71 14.12
C GLU A 152 5.59 -2.71 12.96
N CYS A 153 5.12 -1.50 13.23
CA CYS A 153 4.98 -0.44 12.24
C CYS A 153 6.35 0.18 11.92
N TYR A 154 6.76 0.12 10.67
CA TYR A 154 8.01 0.76 10.27
C TYR A 154 7.91 2.29 10.37
N SER A 155 9.02 2.92 10.74
CA SER A 155 9.10 4.36 11.04
C SER A 155 8.52 5.28 9.96
N TYR A 156 8.65 4.92 8.67
CA TYR A 156 8.07 5.69 7.57
C TYR A 156 6.52 5.64 7.50
N ASN A 157 5.90 4.74 8.23
CA ASN A 157 4.45 4.64 8.37
C ASN A 157 3.92 5.30 9.65
N GLY A 158 4.77 5.89 10.49
CA GLY A 158 4.39 6.41 11.80
C GLY A 158 3.21 7.39 11.78
N ALA A 159 3.19 8.34 10.84
CA ALA A 159 2.04 9.25 10.68
C ALA A 159 0.74 8.52 10.32
N LYS A 160 0.83 7.44 9.53
CA LYS A 160 -0.32 6.60 9.17
C LYS A 160 -0.80 5.78 10.36
N TYR A 161 0.12 5.38 11.24
CA TYR A 161 -0.23 4.67 12.46
C TYR A 161 -1.10 5.50 13.39
N GLN A 162 -0.85 6.80 13.52
CA GLN A 162 -1.71 7.69 14.27
C GLN A 162 -3.14 7.77 13.70
N ILE A 163 -3.27 7.78 12.36
CA ILE A 163 -4.58 7.72 11.70
C ILE A 163 -5.29 6.39 12.02
N TYR A 164 -4.57 5.28 11.92
CA TYR A 164 -5.11 3.95 12.25
C TYR A 164 -5.62 3.87 13.69
N MET A 165 -4.88 4.40 14.65
CA MET A 165 -5.32 4.44 16.06
C MET A 165 -6.59 5.26 16.22
N GLN A 166 -6.69 6.42 15.56
CA GLN A 166 -7.93 7.21 15.56
C GLN A 166 -9.10 6.45 14.93
N MET A 167 -8.85 5.68 13.85
CA MET A 167 -9.86 4.86 13.20
C MET A 167 -10.42 3.76 14.11
N LYS A 168 -9.59 3.19 14.99
CA LYS A 168 -10.04 2.18 15.98
C LYS A 168 -10.98 2.77 17.04
N GLU A 169 -10.95 4.08 17.26
CA GLU A 169 -11.69 4.75 18.34
C GLU A 169 -13.02 5.37 17.91
N CYS A 170 -13.22 5.62 16.61
CA CYS A 170 -14.36 6.39 16.15
C CYS A 170 -14.84 6.00 14.74
N SER A 171 -16.08 6.35 14.45
CA SER A 171 -16.67 6.23 13.11
C SER A 171 -16.06 7.21 12.11
N ALA A 172 -16.28 6.99 10.80
CA ALA A 172 -15.84 7.89 9.74
C ALA A 172 -16.32 9.33 9.95
N VAL A 173 -17.57 9.51 10.41
CA VAL A 173 -18.16 10.84 10.64
C VAL A 173 -17.48 11.54 11.82
N GLU A 174 -17.24 10.82 12.91
CA GLU A 174 -16.54 11.37 14.09
C GLU A 174 -15.09 11.72 13.78
N TYR A 175 -14.41 10.85 13.00
CA TYR A 175 -13.06 11.14 12.52
C TYR A 175 -13.00 12.45 11.72
N LEU A 176 -13.87 12.61 10.73
CA LEU A 176 -13.94 13.82 9.92
C LEU A 176 -14.28 15.07 10.76
N PHE A 177 -15.13 14.91 11.76
CA PHE A 177 -15.47 16.01 12.66
C PHE A 177 -14.29 16.44 13.52
N ARG A 178 -13.51 15.49 14.07
CA ARG A 178 -12.28 15.77 14.83
C ARG A 178 -11.26 16.49 13.94
N GLN A 179 -11.02 16.01 12.72
CA GLN A 179 -10.10 16.66 11.76
C GLN A 179 -10.52 18.10 11.42
N ALA A 180 -11.83 18.34 11.26
CA ALA A 180 -12.35 19.69 11.00
C ALA A 180 -12.20 20.64 12.20
N GLN A 181 -12.24 20.14 13.43
CA GLN A 181 -11.99 20.94 14.64
C GLN A 181 -10.51 21.31 14.77
N GLU A 182 -9.60 20.34 14.61
CA GLU A 182 -8.15 20.59 14.63
C GLU A 182 -7.73 21.67 13.63
N MET A 183 -8.30 21.65 12.41
CA MET A 183 -8.04 22.68 11.40
C MET A 183 -8.51 24.09 11.81
N LYS A 184 -9.52 24.24 12.66
CA LYS A 184 -10.02 25.55 13.14
C LYS A 184 -9.17 26.14 14.24
N GLU A 185 -8.50 25.31 15.02
CA GLU A 185 -7.62 25.77 16.11
C GLU A 185 -6.30 26.38 15.59
N TRP A 186 -5.97 26.21 14.31
CA TRP A 186 -4.79 26.78 13.65
C TRP A 186 -5.07 28.07 12.86
N GLN A 187 -6.29 28.59 12.89
CA GLN A 187 -6.68 29.88 12.29
C GLN A 187 -6.85 30.96 13.36
#